data_491b3c4bf1f4412d2cf8fccf13e60a89
#
_entry.id   491b3c4bf1f4412d2cf8fccf13e60a89
#
_cell.length_a   1.000
_cell.length_b   1.000
_cell.length_c   1.000
_cell.angle_alpha   90.00
_cell.angle_beta   90.00
_cell.angle_gamma   90.00
#
_symmetry.space_group_name_H-M   'P 1'
#
loop_
_entity.id
_entity.type
_entity.pdbx_description
1 polymer ?
#
loop_
_entity_poly.entity_id
_entity_poly.type
_entity_poly.pdbx_seq_one_letter_code
_entity_poly.pdbx_strand_id
1 'polypeptide(L)'
;LGLEYNDKGYDTNFRKAIIRTGNIQNHYLAFSGGNPQSNYRASFGYIDHNTIIRSKGYRNLVAKIDVTQKAFYNRLTGDFGVFGSSYKNNDIFDSQMLFYSADAMNPTYPFDRENGSWVKNGAASQVNPPGILLQERNDSKNMNFNGHLKLKYDICDYLNVTAFGAYGYASNENNQFCPTWVWAQGNLYRGEFKSEEWLGNVSLNYQHSWGIHHLKAMLGAEYQKDIRTGFWTSAKGITNNGMYYHNIGAAASRPYGGTDSNYEDLALASVMGNIDYTLLNKYSLSVSMRGDGSSMVGDDHTWGFFPSISLSWDMKQEEWLRHIKDITMLKLRTGYGRSGNLGGISAYTTMNTVRQNGIVSVNSSPTVTMGMISNNNPDLKWETRATWNLGADLGLWNNRLVLTAEYYYSKTTDMLYAYDVPVPPFAYDKLLANIGSMSNQGLEIGFSFTPIQKKDMELNINMNLSWQKNKLLSLSGEYAGMQMSAADVTAMGAL
;
A
#
# COMPACT_ATOMS: atom_id res chain seq x y z
N LEU A 1 8.75 54.74 -4.17
CA LEU A 1 9.21 53.38 -4.00
C LEU A 1 10.47 53.19 -4.84
N GLY A 2 11.65 53.59 -4.29
CA GLY A 2 12.94 53.35 -4.93
C GLY A 2 13.29 51.88 -4.81
N LEU A 3 12.92 51.09 -5.80
CA LEU A 3 13.56 49.79 -6.05
C LEU A 3 14.96 50.16 -6.57
N GLU A 4 15.99 50.08 -5.72
CA GLU A 4 17.35 50.02 -6.20
C GLU A 4 17.46 48.79 -7.10
N TYR A 5 17.49 49.04 -8.39
CA TYR A 5 17.79 48.04 -9.40
C TYR A 5 19.26 47.70 -9.23
N ASN A 6 19.53 46.67 -8.46
CA ASN A 6 20.88 46.17 -8.25
C ASN A 6 21.29 45.29 -9.44
N ASP A 7 21.54 45.92 -10.58
CA ASP A 7 22.06 45.28 -11.77
C ASP A 7 23.53 44.92 -11.53
N LYS A 8 23.81 43.62 -11.52
CA LYS A 8 25.16 43.06 -11.35
C LYS A 8 25.88 42.77 -12.66
N GLY A 9 25.27 43.08 -13.80
CA GLY A 9 25.88 42.98 -15.12
C GLY A 9 25.95 41.54 -15.69
N TYR A 10 25.24 40.57 -15.11
CA TYR A 10 25.16 39.21 -15.61
C TYR A 10 23.92 39.04 -16.50
N ASP A 11 23.89 37.94 -17.28
CA ASP A 11 22.72 37.45 -18.04
C ASP A 11 22.54 35.95 -17.78
N THR A 12 21.93 35.67 -16.63
CA THR A 12 21.79 34.29 -16.12
C THR A 12 20.39 33.74 -16.34
N ASN A 13 20.27 32.71 -17.13
CA ASN A 13 19.04 31.94 -17.22
C ASN A 13 19.01 30.87 -16.12
N PHE A 14 18.46 31.21 -14.97
CA PHE A 14 18.44 30.33 -13.79
C PHE A 14 17.62 29.05 -14.04
N ARG A 15 16.54 29.11 -14.85
CA ARG A 15 15.78 27.91 -15.19
C ARG A 15 16.59 26.90 -16.01
N LYS A 16 17.30 27.38 -17.02
CA LYS A 16 18.23 26.54 -17.82
C LYS A 16 19.39 26.03 -16.96
N ALA A 17 19.77 26.77 -15.95
CA ALA A 17 20.86 26.42 -15.04
C ALA A 17 20.54 25.18 -14.19
N ILE A 18 19.30 24.99 -13.79
CA ILE A 18 18.87 23.90 -12.90
C ILE A 18 18.34 22.66 -13.65
N ILE A 19 18.02 22.78 -14.93
CA ILE A 19 17.47 21.68 -15.72
C ILE A 19 18.51 21.10 -16.70
N ARG A 20 18.29 19.84 -17.08
CA ARG A 20 19.03 19.12 -18.11
C ARG A 20 18.09 18.21 -18.87
N THR A 21 18.54 17.64 -19.98
CA THR A 21 17.89 16.46 -20.55
C THR A 21 18.06 15.30 -19.59
N GLY A 22 16.95 14.74 -19.13
CA GLY A 22 16.94 13.51 -18.33
C GLY A 22 17.19 12.29 -19.21
N ASN A 23 17.71 11.23 -18.61
CA ASN A 23 17.85 9.93 -19.27
C ASN A 23 17.53 8.79 -18.30
N ILE A 24 17.00 7.70 -18.86
CA ILE A 24 16.72 6.47 -18.11
C ILE A 24 17.47 5.34 -18.81
N GLN A 25 18.23 4.60 -18.02
CA GLN A 25 18.83 3.34 -18.43
C GLN A 25 18.18 2.22 -17.63
N ASN A 26 17.70 1.19 -18.34
CA ASN A 26 17.11 0.01 -17.73
C ASN A 26 17.77 -1.23 -18.32
N HIS A 27 18.48 -1.96 -17.49
CA HIS A 27 19.17 -3.18 -17.85
C HIS A 27 18.55 -4.36 -17.11
N TYR A 28 18.15 -5.37 -17.84
CA TYR A 28 17.59 -6.58 -17.29
C TYR A 28 18.29 -7.80 -17.88
N LEU A 29 18.73 -8.69 -16.99
CA LEU A 29 19.37 -9.95 -17.34
C LEU A 29 18.66 -11.08 -16.62
N ALA A 30 18.32 -12.13 -17.32
CA ALA A 30 17.72 -13.31 -16.72
C ALA A 30 18.33 -14.59 -17.29
N PHE A 31 18.55 -15.55 -16.40
CA PHE A 31 18.97 -16.90 -16.71
C PHE A 31 17.91 -17.85 -16.21
N SER A 32 17.51 -18.82 -17.02
CA SER A 32 16.60 -19.86 -16.61
C SER A 32 17.00 -21.17 -17.28
N GLY A 33 16.81 -22.26 -16.58
CA GLY A 33 17.09 -23.59 -17.07
C GLY A 33 16.43 -24.64 -16.22
N GLY A 34 16.52 -25.87 -16.65
CA GLY A 34 15.98 -26.96 -15.87
C GLY A 34 15.47 -28.14 -16.70
N ASN A 35 14.85 -29.05 -15.99
CA ASN A 35 14.19 -30.24 -16.52
C ASN A 35 12.84 -30.43 -15.78
N PRO A 36 12.03 -31.47 -16.07
CA PRO A 36 10.72 -31.67 -15.40
C PRO A 36 10.78 -31.82 -13.86
N GLN A 37 11.96 -32.16 -13.32
CA GLN A 37 12.17 -32.37 -11.88
C GLN A 37 12.77 -31.14 -11.18
N SER A 38 13.58 -30.35 -11.92
CA SER A 38 14.28 -29.20 -11.34
C SER A 38 14.31 -28.07 -12.35
N ASN A 39 13.85 -26.90 -11.93
CA ASN A 39 13.99 -25.68 -12.73
C ASN A 39 14.41 -24.52 -11.85
N TYR A 40 15.09 -23.56 -12.47
CA TYR A 40 15.51 -22.35 -11.82
C TYR A 40 15.39 -21.14 -12.74
N ARG A 41 15.18 -19.99 -12.14
CA ARG A 41 15.27 -18.70 -12.78
C ARG A 41 16.01 -17.73 -11.87
N ALA A 42 17.07 -17.14 -12.37
CA ALA A 42 17.76 -16.03 -11.73
C ALA A 42 17.63 -14.78 -12.59
N SER A 43 17.37 -13.65 -12.00
CA SER A 43 17.27 -12.39 -12.73
C SER A 43 17.91 -11.25 -11.95
N PHE A 44 18.45 -10.30 -12.70
CA PHE A 44 19.06 -9.10 -12.21
C PHE A 44 18.56 -7.91 -13.02
N GLY A 45 18.13 -6.86 -12.34
CA GLY A 45 17.66 -5.62 -12.93
C GLY A 45 18.42 -4.43 -12.36
N TYR A 46 18.76 -3.49 -13.20
CA TYR A 46 19.39 -2.23 -12.82
C TYR A 46 18.73 -1.07 -13.57
N ILE A 47 18.27 -0.09 -12.81
CA ILE A 47 17.71 1.15 -13.34
C ILE A 47 18.56 2.30 -12.84
N ASP A 48 18.99 3.16 -13.75
CA ASP A 48 19.60 4.47 -13.44
C ASP A 48 18.78 5.56 -14.14
N HIS A 49 18.09 6.34 -13.33
CA HIS A 49 17.24 7.43 -13.80
C HIS A 49 17.83 8.77 -13.38
N ASN A 50 18.33 9.49 -14.34
CA ASN A 50 18.75 10.87 -14.20
C ASN A 50 17.58 11.79 -14.56
N THR A 51 17.02 12.51 -13.57
CA THR A 51 15.88 13.40 -13.78
C THR A 51 16.23 14.64 -14.60
N ILE A 52 15.20 15.40 -14.97
CA ILE A 52 15.38 16.69 -15.65
C ILE A 52 16.06 17.73 -14.73
N ILE A 53 16.01 17.57 -13.42
CA ILE A 53 16.75 18.41 -12.46
C ILE A 53 18.19 17.91 -12.42
N ARG A 54 19.14 18.85 -12.57
CA ARG A 54 20.58 18.52 -12.55
C ARG A 54 20.99 17.86 -11.24
N SER A 55 21.88 16.88 -11.32
CA SER A 55 22.44 16.14 -10.18
C SER A 55 21.42 15.37 -9.34
N LYS A 56 20.18 15.24 -9.81
CA LYS A 56 19.12 14.51 -9.14
C LYS A 56 18.69 13.29 -9.93
N GLY A 57 18.27 12.25 -9.22
CA GLY A 57 17.87 10.99 -9.84
C GLY A 57 17.81 9.85 -8.85
N TYR A 58 17.48 8.66 -9.35
CA TYR A 58 17.47 7.46 -8.54
C TYR A 58 18.15 6.28 -9.24
N ARG A 59 18.59 5.35 -8.44
CA ARG A 59 19.10 4.03 -8.87
C ARG A 59 18.30 2.95 -8.16
N ASN A 60 17.94 1.93 -8.93
CA ASN A 60 17.29 0.75 -8.40
C ASN A 60 18.00 -0.50 -8.88
N LEU A 61 18.36 -1.34 -7.94
CA LEU A 61 19.00 -2.64 -8.17
C LEU A 61 18.05 -3.70 -7.64
N VAL A 62 17.76 -4.71 -8.47
CA VAL A 62 16.86 -5.80 -8.12
C VAL A 62 17.53 -7.12 -8.48
N ALA A 63 17.49 -8.07 -7.55
CA ALA A 63 17.92 -9.44 -7.81
C ALA A 63 16.85 -10.40 -7.34
N LYS A 64 16.59 -11.45 -8.15
CA LYS A 64 15.61 -12.48 -7.83
C LYS A 64 16.11 -13.85 -8.26
N ILE A 65 15.91 -14.84 -7.41
CA ILE A 65 16.17 -16.25 -7.68
C ILE A 65 14.94 -17.04 -7.28
N ASP A 66 14.45 -17.85 -8.21
CA ASP A 66 13.39 -18.83 -7.97
C ASP A 66 13.91 -20.22 -8.36
N VAL A 67 13.67 -21.21 -7.53
CA VAL A 67 14.05 -22.61 -7.76
C VAL A 67 12.88 -23.49 -7.40
N THR A 68 12.51 -24.38 -8.32
CA THR A 68 11.55 -25.45 -8.06
C THR A 68 12.27 -26.78 -8.18
N GLN A 69 12.13 -27.61 -7.15
CA GLN A 69 12.71 -28.95 -7.10
C GLN A 69 11.65 -29.98 -6.74
N LYS A 70 11.57 -31.06 -7.52
CA LYS A 70 10.77 -32.24 -7.20
C LYS A 70 11.67 -33.36 -6.67
N ALA A 71 11.15 -34.09 -5.69
CA ALA A 71 11.83 -35.22 -5.03
C ALA A 71 10.86 -36.36 -4.73
N PHE A 72 11.34 -37.50 -4.23
CA PHE A 72 10.55 -38.63 -3.81
C PHE A 72 9.56 -39.10 -4.89
N TYR A 73 10.08 -39.41 -6.10
CA TYR A 73 9.24 -39.81 -7.26
C TYR A 73 8.19 -38.77 -7.63
N ASN A 74 8.56 -37.45 -7.56
CA ASN A 74 7.72 -36.28 -7.79
C ASN A 74 6.58 -36.07 -6.78
N ARG A 75 6.57 -36.79 -5.65
CA ARG A 75 5.58 -36.55 -4.59
C ARG A 75 5.87 -35.31 -3.75
N LEU A 76 7.12 -34.91 -3.62
CA LEU A 76 7.49 -33.66 -2.95
C LEU A 76 7.89 -32.64 -4.01
N THR A 77 7.25 -31.48 -3.97
CA THR A 77 7.64 -30.29 -4.73
C THR A 77 8.03 -29.18 -3.75
N GLY A 78 9.26 -28.70 -3.85
CA GLY A 78 9.75 -27.53 -3.12
C GLY A 78 9.92 -26.35 -4.07
N ASP A 79 9.31 -25.22 -3.75
CA ASP A 79 9.53 -23.93 -4.41
C ASP A 79 10.23 -23.00 -3.42
N PHE A 80 11.41 -22.55 -3.78
CA PHE A 80 12.21 -21.62 -3.03
C PHE A 80 12.39 -20.34 -3.85
N GLY A 81 12.15 -19.20 -3.25
CA GLY A 81 12.39 -17.91 -3.89
C GLY A 81 13.03 -16.91 -2.96
N VAL A 82 13.95 -16.13 -3.50
CA VAL A 82 14.58 -14.98 -2.84
C VAL A 82 14.53 -13.78 -3.75
N PHE A 83 14.12 -12.65 -3.20
CA PHE A 83 14.09 -11.35 -3.84
C PHE A 83 14.83 -10.34 -2.98
N GLY A 84 15.69 -9.53 -3.59
CA GLY A 84 16.34 -8.41 -2.94
C GLY A 84 16.29 -7.19 -3.82
N SER A 85 16.08 -6.00 -3.24
CA SER A 85 16.17 -4.74 -3.96
C SER A 85 16.85 -3.66 -3.11
N SER A 86 17.53 -2.76 -3.80
CA SER A 86 18.14 -1.57 -3.21
C SER A 86 17.84 -0.37 -4.10
N TYR A 87 16.96 0.50 -3.60
CA TYR A 87 16.60 1.75 -4.23
C TYR A 87 17.27 2.90 -3.50
N LYS A 88 17.98 3.76 -4.25
CA LYS A 88 18.60 4.99 -3.73
C LYS A 88 18.08 6.15 -4.54
N ASN A 89 17.56 7.15 -3.87
CA ASN A 89 17.10 8.40 -4.47
C ASN A 89 17.89 9.57 -3.90
N ASN A 90 18.28 10.48 -4.78
CA ASN A 90 18.86 11.77 -4.44
C ASN A 90 17.95 12.85 -5.02
N ASP A 91 17.30 13.59 -4.16
CA ASP A 91 16.37 14.65 -4.53
C ASP A 91 16.72 15.97 -3.78
N ILE A 92 15.91 16.98 -3.96
CA ILE A 92 16.00 18.23 -3.23
C ILE A 92 14.94 18.27 -2.13
N PHE A 93 15.24 19.04 -1.08
CA PHE A 93 14.32 19.17 0.05
C PHE A 93 13.01 19.85 -0.37
N ASP A 94 13.11 20.94 -1.17
CA ASP A 94 11.96 21.71 -1.64
C ASP A 94 12.06 22.01 -3.15
N SER A 95 11.45 21.15 -3.97
CA SER A 95 11.41 21.32 -5.44
C SER A 95 10.59 22.54 -5.86
N GLN A 96 9.55 22.87 -5.12
CA GLN A 96 8.70 24.02 -5.40
C GLN A 96 9.48 25.32 -5.21
N MET A 97 10.23 25.42 -4.12
CA MET A 97 11.12 26.56 -3.86
C MET A 97 12.20 26.70 -4.94
N LEU A 98 12.78 25.58 -5.40
CA LEU A 98 13.78 25.58 -6.46
C LEU A 98 13.24 26.23 -7.75
N PHE A 99 12.08 25.76 -8.23
CA PHE A 99 11.48 26.27 -9.46
C PHE A 99 10.98 27.69 -9.32
N TYR A 100 10.33 28.02 -8.20
CA TYR A 100 9.91 29.38 -7.91
C TYR A 100 11.10 30.36 -7.89
N SER A 101 12.17 30.00 -7.21
CA SER A 101 13.39 30.81 -7.16
C SER A 101 14.03 30.96 -8.55
N ALA A 102 13.99 29.91 -9.37
CA ALA A 102 14.56 29.96 -10.72
C ALA A 102 13.78 30.92 -11.66
N ASP A 103 12.46 31.05 -11.45
CA ASP A 103 11.61 31.91 -12.26
C ASP A 103 11.58 33.37 -11.70
N ALA A 104 11.79 33.53 -10.39
CA ALA A 104 11.72 34.85 -9.72
C ALA A 104 13.08 35.54 -9.53
N MET A 105 14.19 34.82 -9.69
CA MET A 105 15.55 35.37 -9.49
C MET A 105 15.88 36.38 -10.58
N ASN A 106 16.48 37.53 -10.17
CA ASN A 106 16.91 38.55 -11.11
C ASN A 106 17.99 38.00 -12.05
N PRO A 107 17.78 38.02 -13.38
CA PRO A 107 18.74 37.47 -14.35
C PRO A 107 20.10 38.21 -14.37
N THR A 108 20.16 39.44 -13.85
CA THR A 108 21.44 40.17 -13.76
C THR A 108 22.36 39.65 -12.65
N TYR A 109 21.93 38.65 -11.89
CA TYR A 109 22.72 38.07 -10.81
C TYR A 109 23.59 36.89 -11.29
N PRO A 110 24.75 36.64 -10.64
CA PRO A 110 25.67 35.58 -11.03
C PRO A 110 25.06 34.19 -10.78
N PHE A 111 25.43 33.27 -11.66
CA PHE A 111 25.10 31.85 -11.52
C PHE A 111 25.76 31.21 -10.28
N ASP A 112 27.03 31.60 -10.00
CA ASP A 112 27.87 31.01 -8.95
C ASP A 112 27.95 31.93 -7.72
N ARG A 113 28.77 31.54 -6.76
CA ARG A 113 29.02 32.30 -5.56
C ARG A 113 29.72 33.63 -5.88
N GLU A 114 29.27 34.69 -5.21
CA GLU A 114 29.96 35.96 -5.19
C GLU A 114 30.57 36.15 -3.79
N ASN A 115 31.86 36.42 -3.72
CA ASN A 115 32.59 36.55 -2.45
C ASN A 115 32.40 35.32 -1.50
N GLY A 116 32.31 34.11 -2.06
CA GLY A 116 32.12 32.87 -1.30
C GLY A 116 30.69 32.59 -0.85
N SER A 117 29.74 33.52 -1.11
CA SER A 117 28.34 33.38 -0.71
C SER A 117 27.40 33.27 -1.89
N TRP A 118 26.31 32.50 -1.73
CA TRP A 118 25.23 32.43 -2.72
C TRP A 118 24.42 33.74 -2.69
N VAL A 119 24.24 34.35 -3.85
CA VAL A 119 23.52 35.62 -3.96
C VAL A 119 22.02 35.40 -3.74
N LYS A 120 21.39 36.32 -3.00
CA LYS A 120 19.95 36.35 -2.76
C LYS A 120 19.36 37.65 -3.32
N ASN A 121 18.14 37.61 -3.82
CA ASN A 121 17.45 38.78 -4.35
C ASN A 121 16.53 39.41 -3.29
N GLY A 122 17.09 39.76 -2.13
CA GLY A 122 16.38 40.54 -1.10
C GLY A 122 15.26 39.80 -0.33
N ALA A 123 14.39 39.05 -1.01
CA ALA A 123 13.30 38.33 -0.40
C ALA A 123 13.75 36.93 0.07
N ALA A 124 13.22 36.48 1.19
CA ALA A 124 13.53 35.16 1.76
C ALA A 124 13.23 33.98 0.81
N SER A 125 12.30 34.16 -0.13
CA SER A 125 11.89 33.18 -1.12
C SER A 125 12.67 33.25 -2.44
N GLN A 126 13.59 34.20 -2.61
CA GLN A 126 14.38 34.37 -3.84
C GLN A 126 15.84 34.01 -3.58
N VAL A 127 16.08 32.72 -3.45
CA VAL A 127 17.37 32.11 -3.14
C VAL A 127 18.03 31.62 -4.42
N ASN A 128 19.36 31.66 -4.51
CA ASN A 128 20.09 31.21 -5.70
C ASN A 128 19.77 29.76 -6.04
N PRO A 129 19.12 29.47 -7.19
CA PRO A 129 18.65 28.11 -7.53
C PRO A 129 19.80 27.10 -7.71
N PRO A 130 20.91 27.40 -8.40
CA PRO A 130 22.09 26.56 -8.41
C PRO A 130 22.63 26.20 -7.02
N GLY A 131 22.59 27.17 -6.10
CA GLY A 131 22.99 26.97 -4.72
C GLY A 131 22.10 25.99 -3.98
N ILE A 132 20.77 26.12 -4.12
CA ILE A 132 19.80 25.15 -3.60
C ILE A 132 20.14 23.74 -4.13
N LEU A 133 20.25 23.62 -5.44
CA LEU A 133 20.51 22.35 -6.13
C LEU A 133 21.79 21.66 -5.64
N LEU A 134 22.84 22.42 -5.35
CA LEU A 134 24.13 21.87 -4.92
C LEU A 134 24.17 21.55 -3.42
N GLN A 135 23.43 22.27 -2.59
CA GLN A 135 23.57 22.17 -1.14
C GLN A 135 22.40 21.52 -0.42
N GLU A 136 21.18 21.60 -0.96
CA GLU A 136 20.07 20.83 -0.37
C GLU A 136 20.21 19.34 -0.65
N ARG A 137 19.75 18.56 0.30
CA ARG A 137 19.68 17.10 0.22
C ARG A 137 18.32 16.61 0.68
N ASN A 138 17.81 15.64 -0.05
CA ASN A 138 16.67 14.82 0.33
C ASN A 138 16.97 13.41 -0.18
N ASP A 139 17.81 12.72 0.55
CA ASP A 139 18.33 11.42 0.15
C ASP A 139 17.51 10.32 0.83
N SER A 140 17.03 9.36 0.06
CA SER A 140 16.38 8.17 0.58
C SER A 140 17.06 6.90 0.08
N LYS A 141 17.07 5.89 0.94
CA LYS A 141 17.54 4.56 0.61
C LYS A 141 16.55 3.53 1.14
N ASN A 142 15.98 2.76 0.23
CA ASN A 142 15.07 1.67 0.54
C ASN A 142 15.76 0.35 0.21
N MET A 143 15.76 -0.55 1.15
CA MET A 143 16.22 -1.93 0.97
C MET A 143 15.06 -2.86 1.27
N ASN A 144 14.80 -3.80 0.36
CA ASN A 144 13.81 -4.84 0.58
C ASN A 144 14.47 -6.20 0.37
N PHE A 145 14.13 -7.12 1.23
CA PHE A 145 14.47 -8.53 1.12
C PHE A 145 13.21 -9.35 1.36
N ASN A 146 12.94 -10.33 0.51
CA ASN A 146 11.87 -11.29 0.69
C ASN A 146 12.39 -12.67 0.35
N GLY A 147 12.16 -13.63 1.24
CA GLY A 147 12.45 -15.03 1.04
C GLY A 147 11.21 -15.88 1.30
N HIS A 148 10.98 -16.91 0.50
CA HIS A 148 9.91 -17.86 0.74
C HIS A 148 10.32 -19.29 0.43
N LEU A 149 9.67 -20.20 1.13
CA LEU A 149 9.73 -21.64 0.87
C LEU A 149 8.32 -22.20 0.88
N LYS A 150 7.96 -22.91 -0.20
CA LYS A 150 6.72 -23.67 -0.30
C LYS A 150 7.07 -25.14 -0.50
N LEU A 151 6.52 -25.97 0.33
CA LEU A 151 6.65 -27.43 0.26
C LEU A 151 5.27 -28.02 0.01
N LYS A 152 5.11 -28.74 -1.09
CA LYS A 152 3.90 -29.50 -1.40
C LYS A 152 4.24 -30.98 -1.40
N TYR A 153 3.55 -31.76 -0.59
CA TYR A 153 3.68 -33.22 -0.54
C TYR A 153 2.39 -33.90 -0.96
N ASP A 154 2.42 -34.65 -2.07
CA ASP A 154 1.31 -35.44 -2.57
C ASP A 154 1.26 -36.77 -1.80
N ILE A 155 0.33 -36.87 -0.84
CA ILE A 155 0.11 -38.06 -0.01
C ILE A 155 -0.42 -39.18 -0.89
N CYS A 156 -1.37 -38.86 -1.76
CA CYS A 156 -1.89 -39.69 -2.82
C CYS A 156 -2.41 -38.81 -3.98
N ASP A 157 -2.94 -39.40 -5.04
CA ASP A 157 -3.32 -38.69 -6.27
C ASP A 157 -4.39 -37.62 -6.07
N TYR A 158 -5.16 -37.72 -5.00
CA TYR A 158 -6.26 -36.81 -4.69
C TYR A 158 -6.08 -36.00 -3.40
N LEU A 159 -4.97 -36.23 -2.65
CA LEU A 159 -4.73 -35.55 -1.36
C LEU A 159 -3.29 -35.06 -1.26
N ASN A 160 -3.11 -33.79 -0.98
CA ASN A 160 -1.80 -33.21 -0.70
C ASN A 160 -1.84 -32.29 0.52
N VAL A 161 -0.69 -32.13 1.15
CA VAL A 161 -0.42 -31.12 2.15
C VAL A 161 0.54 -30.10 1.57
N THR A 162 0.28 -28.81 1.82
CA THR A 162 1.16 -27.73 1.43
C THR A 162 1.53 -26.93 2.68
N ALA A 163 2.83 -26.70 2.87
CA ALA A 163 3.35 -25.77 3.86
C ALA A 163 4.06 -24.63 3.16
N PHE A 164 3.81 -23.42 3.60
CA PHE A 164 4.42 -22.18 3.08
C PHE A 164 4.97 -21.36 4.22
N GLY A 165 6.18 -20.85 4.06
CA GLY A 165 6.78 -19.88 4.95
C GLY A 165 7.42 -18.76 4.16
N ALA A 166 7.26 -17.53 4.61
CA ALA A 166 7.88 -16.35 4.02
C ALA A 166 8.43 -15.43 5.12
N TYR A 167 9.51 -14.76 4.80
CA TYR A 167 10.08 -13.68 5.58
C TYR A 167 10.34 -12.48 4.69
N GLY A 168 9.84 -11.33 5.11
CA GLY A 168 10.04 -10.04 4.50
C GLY A 168 10.82 -9.12 5.44
N TYR A 169 11.75 -8.35 4.89
CA TYR A 169 12.44 -7.28 5.58
C TYR A 169 12.50 -6.05 4.69
N ALA A 170 12.06 -4.91 5.22
CA ALA A 170 12.21 -3.63 4.57
C ALA A 170 12.90 -2.63 5.50
N SER A 171 13.81 -1.82 4.95
CA SER A 171 14.44 -0.70 5.63
C SER A 171 14.35 0.54 4.75
N ASN A 172 13.90 1.64 5.32
CA ASN A 172 13.78 2.93 4.69
C ASN A 172 14.59 3.96 5.47
N GLU A 173 15.63 4.51 4.87
CA GLU A 173 16.41 5.62 5.41
C GLU A 173 16.00 6.90 4.69
N ASN A 174 15.62 7.95 5.43
CA ASN A 174 15.29 9.29 4.92
C ASN A 174 16.20 10.31 5.58
N ASN A 175 16.96 11.05 4.78
CA ASN A 175 17.90 12.05 5.25
C ASN A 175 17.68 13.36 4.51
N GLN A 176 17.41 14.43 5.25
CA GLN A 176 17.15 15.74 4.69
C GLN A 176 18.08 16.79 5.27
N PHE A 177 18.45 17.72 4.43
CA PHE A 177 19.29 18.85 4.80
C PHE A 177 18.90 20.10 3.99
N CYS A 178 18.63 21.20 4.68
CA CYS A 178 18.45 22.52 4.12
C CYS A 178 19.44 23.47 4.80
N PRO A 179 20.30 24.20 4.06
CA PRO A 179 21.32 25.03 4.65
C PRO A 179 20.74 26.33 5.23
N THR A 180 21.47 26.95 6.16
CA THR A 180 21.06 28.18 6.88
C THR A 180 20.93 29.41 6.00
N TRP A 181 21.57 29.42 4.86
CA TRP A 181 21.44 30.55 3.91
C TRP A 181 20.14 30.43 3.07
N VAL A 182 19.48 29.27 3.00
CA VAL A 182 18.15 29.10 2.42
C VAL A 182 17.08 29.39 3.47
N TRP A 183 17.12 28.67 4.57
CA TRP A 183 16.22 28.84 5.72
C TRP A 183 17.04 29.33 6.94
N ALA A 184 16.60 30.39 7.59
CA ALA A 184 17.37 31.10 8.58
C ALA A 184 18.05 30.25 9.68
N GLN A 185 17.45 29.14 10.06
CA GLN A 185 18.02 28.17 11.01
C GLN A 185 18.55 26.90 10.36
N GLY A 186 18.34 26.75 9.04
CA GLY A 186 18.53 25.50 8.35
C GLY A 186 17.54 24.44 8.86
N ASN A 187 17.56 23.26 8.24
CA ASN A 187 16.82 22.09 8.68
C ASN A 187 17.64 20.84 8.44
N LEU A 188 17.64 19.95 9.40
CA LEU A 188 18.31 18.67 9.33
C LEU A 188 17.38 17.60 9.89
N TYR A 189 17.21 16.52 9.12
CA TYR A 189 16.40 15.37 9.51
C TYR A 189 17.13 14.09 9.14
N ARG A 190 17.07 13.12 10.03
CA ARG A 190 17.46 11.73 9.78
C ARG A 190 16.42 10.80 10.36
N GLY A 191 15.95 9.86 9.55
CA GLY A 191 15.01 8.83 9.98
C GLY A 191 15.37 7.47 9.39
N GLU A 192 15.18 6.43 10.17
CA GLU A 192 15.27 5.04 9.77
C GLU A 192 14.00 4.32 10.22
N PHE A 193 13.35 3.63 9.29
CA PHE A 193 12.15 2.84 9.51
C PHE A 193 12.39 1.44 9.00
N LYS A 194 12.05 0.43 9.81
CA LYS A 194 12.22 -0.98 9.50
C LYS A 194 10.88 -1.69 9.65
N SER A 195 10.65 -2.67 8.78
CA SER A 195 9.53 -3.59 8.86
C SER A 195 10.04 -5.01 8.67
N GLU A 196 9.59 -5.90 9.53
CA GLU A 196 9.83 -7.34 9.46
C GLU A 196 8.48 -8.05 9.40
N GLU A 197 8.28 -8.88 8.38
CA GLU A 197 7.07 -9.65 8.18
C GLU A 197 7.37 -11.14 8.17
N TRP A 198 6.65 -11.88 8.98
CA TRP A 198 6.69 -13.34 9.04
C TRP A 198 5.34 -13.88 8.64
N LEU A 199 5.30 -14.78 7.67
CA LEU A 199 4.10 -15.46 7.23
C LEU A 199 4.35 -16.96 7.20
N GLY A 200 3.47 -17.72 7.83
CA GLY A 200 3.48 -19.16 7.76
C GLY A 200 2.08 -19.69 7.55
N ASN A 201 1.89 -20.60 6.60
CA ASN A 201 0.62 -21.30 6.47
C ASN A 201 0.82 -22.79 6.15
N VAL A 202 -0.18 -23.56 6.54
CA VAL A 202 -0.28 -24.99 6.19
C VAL A 202 -1.69 -25.27 5.68
N SER A 203 -1.81 -26.06 4.62
CA SER A 203 -3.12 -26.47 4.08
C SER A 203 -3.13 -27.93 3.66
N LEU A 204 -4.25 -28.57 3.91
CA LEU A 204 -4.61 -29.89 3.41
C LEU A 204 -5.57 -29.69 2.24
N ASN A 205 -5.24 -30.25 1.07
CA ASN A 205 -5.99 -30.07 -0.16
C ASN A 205 -6.42 -31.42 -0.70
N TYR A 206 -7.72 -31.57 -0.91
CA TYR A 206 -8.33 -32.73 -1.51
C TYR A 206 -8.94 -32.34 -2.85
N GLN A 207 -8.70 -33.16 -3.90
CA GLN A 207 -9.30 -32.98 -5.20
C GLN A 207 -9.56 -34.35 -5.81
N HIS A 208 -10.83 -34.66 -6.10
CA HIS A 208 -11.21 -35.91 -6.73
C HIS A 208 -12.37 -35.72 -7.69
N SER A 209 -12.37 -36.55 -8.76
CA SER A 209 -13.43 -36.57 -9.75
C SER A 209 -13.93 -38.01 -9.92
N TRP A 210 -15.24 -38.23 -9.81
CA TRP A 210 -15.89 -39.49 -10.01
C TRP A 210 -17.15 -39.34 -10.86
N GLY A 211 -17.07 -39.86 -12.08
CA GLY A 211 -18.13 -39.72 -13.07
C GLY A 211 -18.47 -38.23 -13.33
N ILE A 212 -19.68 -37.81 -12.97
CA ILE A 212 -20.20 -36.45 -13.19
C ILE A 212 -19.89 -35.50 -12.04
N HIS A 213 -19.20 -35.95 -11.01
CA HIS A 213 -18.92 -35.20 -9.79
C HIS A 213 -17.45 -34.76 -9.75
N HIS A 214 -17.21 -33.50 -9.47
CA HIS A 214 -15.89 -32.94 -9.23
C HIS A 214 -15.90 -32.20 -7.89
N LEU A 215 -15.07 -32.66 -6.97
CA LEU A 215 -14.94 -32.07 -5.63
C LEU A 215 -13.51 -31.58 -5.40
N LYS A 216 -13.39 -30.34 -4.94
CA LYS A 216 -12.17 -29.80 -4.32
C LYS A 216 -12.52 -29.34 -2.92
N ALA A 217 -11.67 -29.65 -1.96
CA ALA A 217 -11.79 -29.17 -0.59
C ALA A 217 -10.42 -28.75 -0.07
N MET A 218 -10.39 -27.72 0.73
CA MET A 218 -9.18 -27.22 1.38
C MET A 218 -9.49 -26.90 2.83
N LEU A 219 -8.58 -27.27 3.73
CA LEU A 219 -8.55 -26.82 5.13
C LEU A 219 -7.17 -26.27 5.40
N GLY A 220 -7.07 -25.09 5.98
CA GLY A 220 -5.79 -24.43 6.22
C GLY A 220 -5.77 -23.59 7.49
N ALA A 221 -4.56 -23.35 7.96
CA ALA A 221 -4.26 -22.39 9.03
C ALA A 221 -3.10 -21.49 8.61
N GLU A 222 -3.13 -20.24 9.03
CA GLU A 222 -2.15 -19.21 8.70
C GLU A 222 -1.83 -18.36 9.92
N TYR A 223 -0.59 -17.98 10.05
CA TYR A 223 -0.12 -17.02 11.04
C TYR A 223 0.77 -15.97 10.37
N GLN A 224 0.49 -14.72 10.64
CA GLN A 224 1.28 -13.58 10.18
C GLN A 224 1.68 -12.73 11.38
N LYS A 225 2.91 -12.24 11.35
CA LYS A 225 3.44 -11.27 12.30
C LYS A 225 4.17 -10.16 11.58
N ASP A 226 3.87 -8.92 11.93
CA ASP A 226 4.43 -7.72 11.34
C ASP A 226 5.01 -6.84 12.47
N ILE A 227 6.31 -6.60 12.44
CA ILE A 227 7.03 -5.78 13.42
C ILE A 227 7.54 -4.55 12.70
N ARG A 228 7.19 -3.36 13.19
CA ARG A 228 7.61 -2.08 12.65
C ARG A 228 8.34 -1.28 13.70
N THR A 229 9.52 -0.80 13.34
CA THR A 229 10.32 0.07 14.18
C THR A 229 10.71 1.33 13.42
N GLY A 230 10.75 2.43 14.12
CA GLY A 230 11.19 3.70 13.57
C GLY A 230 12.02 4.47 14.59
N PHE A 231 12.99 5.18 14.08
CA PHE A 231 13.75 6.18 14.82
C PHE A 231 13.96 7.38 13.93
N TRP A 232 13.71 8.58 14.43
CA TRP A 232 14.01 9.79 13.69
C TRP A 232 14.48 10.92 14.61
N THR A 233 15.23 11.84 14.02
CA THR A 233 15.69 13.01 14.72
C THR A 233 15.79 14.19 13.75
N SER A 234 15.44 15.38 14.24
CA SER A 234 15.55 16.65 13.54
C SER A 234 16.33 17.67 14.35
N ALA A 235 17.00 18.59 13.66
CA ALA A 235 17.76 19.65 14.31
C ALA A 235 17.78 20.92 13.46
N LYS A 236 18.03 22.06 14.11
CA LYS A 236 18.13 23.40 13.52
C LYS A 236 19.33 24.14 14.11
N GLY A 237 19.65 25.32 13.56
CA GLY A 237 20.81 26.08 14.00
C GLY A 237 22.12 25.42 13.60
N ILE A 238 22.23 25.07 12.32
CA ILE A 238 23.40 24.40 11.76
C ILE A 238 24.54 25.39 11.62
N THR A 239 25.68 25.07 12.20
CA THR A 239 26.89 25.96 12.16
C THR A 239 27.77 25.72 10.96
N ASN A 240 27.73 24.53 10.37
CA ASN A 240 28.56 24.13 9.24
C ASN A 240 27.73 23.40 8.18
N ASN A 241 27.41 24.09 7.08
CA ASN A 241 26.64 23.54 5.96
C ASN A 241 27.37 22.44 5.17
N GLY A 242 28.68 22.32 5.29
CA GLY A 242 29.49 21.33 4.54
C GLY A 242 29.34 19.90 5.05
N MET A 243 28.80 19.70 6.26
CA MET A 243 28.58 18.37 6.84
C MET A 243 27.23 17.77 6.50
N TYR A 244 26.35 18.56 5.89
CA TYR A 244 24.98 18.16 5.56
C TYR A 244 24.26 17.54 6.78
N TYR A 245 23.57 16.40 6.60
CA TYR A 245 22.89 15.65 7.68
C TYR A 245 23.81 14.69 8.45
N HIS A 246 25.14 14.66 8.17
CA HIS A 246 26.03 13.68 8.79
C HIS A 246 26.48 14.04 10.21
N ASN A 247 26.29 15.28 10.65
CA ASN A 247 26.64 15.70 12.03
C ASN A 247 25.49 16.43 12.73
N ILE A 248 24.48 15.69 13.16
CA ILE A 248 23.32 16.25 13.87
C ILE A 248 23.70 16.80 15.25
N GLY A 249 24.77 16.27 15.85
CA GLY A 249 25.28 16.71 17.15
C GLY A 249 25.81 18.16 17.14
N ALA A 250 26.25 18.68 15.98
CA ALA A 250 26.77 20.05 15.84
C ALA A 250 25.66 21.10 15.68
N ALA A 251 24.40 20.73 15.61
CA ALA A 251 23.28 21.67 15.53
C ALA A 251 23.01 22.32 16.89
N ALA A 252 22.76 23.63 16.87
CA ALA A 252 22.55 24.41 18.09
C ALA A 252 21.22 24.11 18.78
N SER A 253 20.21 23.67 18.04
CA SER A 253 18.86 23.40 18.57
C SER A 253 18.33 22.06 18.09
N ARG A 254 17.83 21.28 19.04
CA ARG A 254 17.02 20.09 18.81
C ARG A 254 15.63 20.39 19.36
N PRO A 255 14.64 20.65 18.47
CA PRO A 255 13.30 20.99 18.90
C PRO A 255 12.70 19.88 19.78
N TYR A 256 11.91 20.27 20.76
CA TYR A 256 11.10 19.32 21.51
C TYR A 256 10.20 18.52 20.54
N GLY A 257 10.13 17.20 20.72
CA GLY A 257 9.43 16.30 19.77
C GLY A 257 10.18 16.05 18.45
N GLY A 258 11.34 16.68 18.24
CA GLY A 258 12.16 16.46 17.05
C GLY A 258 12.98 15.17 17.05
N THR A 259 13.02 14.44 18.15
CA THR A 259 13.63 13.11 18.25
C THR A 259 12.64 12.16 18.88
N ASP A 260 12.35 11.06 18.20
CA ASP A 260 11.38 10.08 18.66
C ASP A 260 11.66 8.70 18.05
N SER A 261 10.99 7.67 18.57
CA SER A 261 11.01 6.31 18.05
C SER A 261 9.66 5.64 18.24
N ASN A 262 9.36 4.66 17.42
CA ASN A 262 8.18 3.83 17.57
C ASN A 262 8.52 2.34 17.46
N TYR A 263 7.67 1.54 18.05
CA TYR A 263 7.66 0.08 17.94
C TYR A 263 6.22 -0.38 17.83
N GLU A 264 5.93 -1.18 16.81
CA GLU A 264 4.63 -1.80 16.59
C GLU A 264 4.83 -3.30 16.37
N ASP A 265 4.01 -4.11 17.02
CA ASP A 265 3.97 -5.57 16.89
C ASP A 265 2.52 -5.98 16.62
N LEU A 266 2.27 -6.48 15.42
CA LEU A 266 0.96 -6.86 14.94
C LEU A 266 0.95 -8.35 14.64
N ALA A 267 -0.06 -9.07 15.10
CA ALA A 267 -0.25 -10.49 14.82
C ALA A 267 -1.64 -10.78 14.27
N LEU A 268 -1.69 -11.68 13.31
CA LEU A 268 -2.92 -12.21 12.70
C LEU A 268 -2.82 -13.73 12.65
N ALA A 269 -3.84 -14.42 13.14
CA ALA A 269 -3.97 -15.87 13.04
C ALA A 269 -5.29 -16.21 12.33
N SER A 270 -5.25 -17.17 11.40
CA SER A 270 -6.40 -17.49 10.58
C SER A 270 -6.60 -18.99 10.47
N VAL A 271 -7.86 -19.41 10.43
CA VAL A 271 -8.28 -20.76 10.06
C VAL A 271 -9.27 -20.64 8.90
N MET A 272 -9.06 -21.45 7.85
CA MET A 272 -9.86 -21.33 6.64
C MET A 272 -10.24 -22.69 6.08
N GLY A 273 -11.42 -22.77 5.50
CA GLY A 273 -11.89 -23.94 4.77
C GLY A 273 -12.65 -23.53 3.51
N ASN A 274 -12.47 -24.31 2.45
CA ASN A 274 -13.18 -24.12 1.18
C ASN A 274 -13.61 -25.44 0.61
N ILE A 275 -14.81 -25.48 0.03
CA ILE A 275 -15.36 -26.62 -0.71
C ILE A 275 -15.90 -26.12 -2.04
N ASP A 276 -15.35 -26.63 -3.15
CA ASP A 276 -15.83 -26.40 -4.49
C ASP A 276 -16.38 -27.71 -5.06
N TYR A 277 -17.64 -27.72 -5.42
CA TYR A 277 -18.30 -28.88 -5.99
C TYR A 277 -18.92 -28.53 -7.33
N THR A 278 -18.61 -29.33 -8.35
CA THR A 278 -19.19 -29.21 -9.69
C THR A 278 -19.88 -30.49 -10.09
N LEU A 279 -21.15 -30.36 -10.47
CA LEU A 279 -22.00 -31.46 -10.93
C LEU A 279 -22.23 -31.33 -12.44
N LEU A 280 -22.06 -32.45 -13.19
CA LEU A 280 -22.31 -32.52 -14.63
C LEU A 280 -21.52 -31.50 -15.47
N ASN A 281 -20.48 -30.88 -14.93
CA ASN A 281 -19.80 -29.74 -15.52
C ASN A 281 -20.72 -28.51 -15.80
N LYS A 282 -21.90 -28.46 -15.16
CA LYS A 282 -22.94 -27.46 -15.37
C LYS A 282 -23.21 -26.62 -14.13
N TYR A 283 -23.30 -27.26 -12.97
CA TYR A 283 -23.67 -26.63 -11.71
C TYR A 283 -22.46 -26.61 -10.81
N SER A 284 -22.02 -25.45 -10.42
CA SER A 284 -20.92 -25.31 -9.48
C SER A 284 -21.39 -24.60 -8.22
N LEU A 285 -21.02 -25.15 -7.07
CA LEU A 285 -21.21 -24.59 -5.73
C LEU A 285 -19.83 -24.40 -5.11
N SER A 286 -19.56 -23.19 -4.61
CA SER A 286 -18.40 -22.93 -3.76
C SER A 286 -18.87 -22.42 -2.40
N VAL A 287 -18.35 -23.02 -1.34
CA VAL A 287 -18.60 -22.59 0.06
C VAL A 287 -17.26 -22.38 0.71
N SER A 288 -17.04 -21.20 1.29
CA SER A 288 -15.84 -20.94 2.07
C SER A 288 -16.17 -20.33 3.42
N MET A 289 -15.30 -20.58 4.37
CA MET A 289 -15.34 -19.98 5.70
C MET A 289 -13.92 -19.63 6.13
N ARG A 290 -13.75 -18.41 6.62
CA ARG A 290 -12.49 -17.92 7.20
C ARG A 290 -12.78 -17.31 8.57
N GLY A 291 -12.02 -17.74 9.57
CA GLY A 291 -11.94 -17.10 10.88
C GLY A 291 -10.59 -16.44 11.02
N ASP A 292 -10.56 -15.15 11.31
CA ASP A 292 -9.35 -14.36 11.50
C ASP A 292 -9.32 -13.78 12.91
N GLY A 293 -8.24 -14.02 13.64
CA GLY A 293 -7.96 -13.43 14.95
C GLY A 293 -6.84 -12.40 14.84
N SER A 294 -7.05 -11.20 15.39
CA SER A 294 -6.10 -10.08 15.30
C SER A 294 -5.77 -9.51 16.67
N SER A 295 -4.51 -9.13 16.87
CA SER A 295 -4.06 -8.41 18.05
C SER A 295 -4.44 -6.91 18.09
N MET A 296 -5.08 -6.40 17.04
CA MET A 296 -5.45 -4.98 16.91
C MET A 296 -6.82 -4.63 17.48
N VAL A 297 -7.67 -5.63 17.72
CA VAL A 297 -9.05 -5.45 18.21
C VAL A 297 -9.15 -5.81 19.69
N GLY A 298 -10.28 -5.50 20.31
CA GLY A 298 -10.53 -5.82 21.71
C GLY A 298 -10.53 -7.33 22.00
N ASP A 299 -10.19 -7.71 23.21
CA ASP A 299 -10.02 -9.12 23.60
C ASP A 299 -11.29 -9.96 23.34
N ASP A 300 -12.47 -9.40 23.61
CA ASP A 300 -13.76 -10.06 23.34
C ASP A 300 -14.14 -10.09 21.86
N HIS A 301 -13.43 -9.37 21.00
CA HIS A 301 -13.69 -9.21 19.57
C HIS A 301 -12.51 -9.68 18.69
N THR A 302 -11.55 -10.38 19.28
CA THR A 302 -10.34 -10.87 18.60
C THR A 302 -10.66 -11.61 17.30
N TRP A 303 -11.71 -12.46 17.29
CA TRP A 303 -12.04 -13.30 16.15
C TRP A 303 -13.19 -12.74 15.32
N GLY A 304 -12.95 -12.56 14.01
CA GLY A 304 -13.96 -12.31 12.99
C GLY A 304 -14.24 -13.55 12.15
N PHE A 305 -15.51 -13.78 11.75
CA PHE A 305 -15.91 -14.92 10.92
C PHE A 305 -16.50 -14.44 9.59
N PHE A 306 -15.96 -14.95 8.49
CA PHE A 306 -16.22 -14.47 7.14
C PHE A 306 -16.64 -15.63 6.22
N PRO A 307 -17.93 -16.01 6.25
CA PRO A 307 -18.47 -17.03 5.36
C PRO A 307 -18.70 -16.48 3.96
N SER A 308 -18.58 -17.33 2.95
CA SER A 308 -19.09 -17.05 1.60
C SER A 308 -19.70 -18.29 0.94
N ILE A 309 -20.64 -18.05 0.04
CA ILE A 309 -21.26 -19.05 -0.81
C ILE A 309 -21.45 -18.48 -2.21
N SER A 310 -21.13 -19.26 -3.23
CA SER A 310 -21.41 -18.90 -4.61
C SER A 310 -21.95 -20.09 -5.40
N LEU A 311 -22.84 -19.77 -6.33
CA LEU A 311 -23.48 -20.72 -7.24
C LEU A 311 -23.25 -20.26 -8.67
N SER A 312 -22.96 -21.19 -9.56
CA SER A 312 -22.95 -20.91 -11.00
C SER A 312 -23.61 -22.02 -11.78
N TRP A 313 -24.32 -21.64 -12.83
CA TRP A 313 -25.01 -22.53 -13.75
C TRP A 313 -24.58 -22.22 -15.17
N ASP A 314 -23.90 -23.19 -15.78
CA ASP A 314 -23.56 -23.15 -17.20
C ASP A 314 -24.76 -23.68 -18.01
N MET A 315 -25.67 -22.76 -18.36
CA MET A 315 -26.89 -23.08 -19.09
C MET A 315 -26.62 -23.58 -20.51
N LYS A 316 -25.45 -23.22 -21.09
CA LYS A 316 -25.08 -23.69 -22.44
C LYS A 316 -24.91 -25.22 -22.50
N GLN A 317 -24.60 -25.86 -21.38
CA GLN A 317 -24.46 -27.32 -21.28
C GLN A 317 -25.80 -28.04 -21.19
N GLU A 318 -26.93 -27.31 -21.07
CA GLU A 318 -28.26 -27.93 -21.05
C GLU A 318 -28.68 -28.42 -22.42
N GLU A 319 -29.41 -29.51 -22.48
CA GLU A 319 -29.82 -30.16 -23.74
C GLU A 319 -30.62 -29.20 -24.64
N TRP A 320 -31.49 -28.37 -24.05
CA TRP A 320 -32.33 -27.41 -24.78
C TRP A 320 -31.56 -26.19 -25.34
N LEU A 321 -30.37 -25.87 -24.78
CA LEU A 321 -29.49 -24.82 -25.31
C LEU A 321 -28.28 -25.37 -26.07
N ARG A 322 -27.87 -26.59 -25.80
CA ARG A 322 -26.64 -27.17 -26.36
C ARG A 322 -26.60 -27.14 -27.89
N HIS A 323 -27.76 -27.29 -28.52
CA HIS A 323 -27.90 -27.38 -29.98
C HIS A 323 -28.00 -26.00 -30.66
N ILE A 324 -28.18 -24.92 -29.93
CA ILE A 324 -28.24 -23.55 -30.49
C ILE A 324 -26.83 -23.08 -30.80
N LYS A 325 -26.42 -23.13 -32.06
CA LYS A 325 -25.04 -22.86 -32.52
C LYS A 325 -24.61 -21.40 -32.28
N ASP A 326 -25.55 -20.48 -32.35
CA ASP A 326 -25.26 -19.04 -32.19
C ASP A 326 -24.91 -18.65 -30.76
N ILE A 327 -25.40 -19.41 -29.77
CA ILE A 327 -25.06 -19.23 -28.37
C ILE A 327 -23.86 -20.13 -28.05
N THR A 328 -22.71 -19.54 -27.80
CA THR A 328 -21.47 -20.23 -27.49
C THR A 328 -21.29 -20.41 -25.98
N MET A 329 -21.74 -19.43 -25.20
CA MET A 329 -21.68 -19.42 -23.74
C MET A 329 -22.96 -18.76 -23.20
N LEU A 330 -23.55 -19.36 -22.19
CA LEU A 330 -24.58 -18.72 -21.35
C LEU A 330 -24.40 -19.26 -19.94
N LYS A 331 -23.95 -18.39 -19.03
CA LYS A 331 -23.68 -18.74 -17.64
C LYS A 331 -24.36 -17.73 -16.71
N LEU A 332 -25.06 -18.23 -15.72
CA LEU A 332 -25.57 -17.42 -14.61
C LEU A 332 -24.74 -17.69 -13.37
N ARG A 333 -24.50 -16.66 -12.58
CA ARG A 333 -23.72 -16.76 -11.33
C ARG A 333 -24.30 -15.85 -10.26
N THR A 334 -24.29 -16.30 -9.03
CA THR A 334 -24.66 -15.49 -7.87
C THR A 334 -23.78 -15.87 -6.69
N GLY A 335 -23.56 -14.93 -5.82
CA GLY A 335 -22.76 -15.16 -4.63
C GLY A 335 -23.14 -14.21 -3.51
N TYR A 336 -22.89 -14.68 -2.30
CA TYR A 336 -22.95 -13.89 -1.08
C TYR A 336 -21.68 -14.15 -0.28
N GLY A 337 -21.06 -13.09 0.23
CA GLY A 337 -19.87 -13.21 1.07
C GLY A 337 -19.77 -12.07 2.09
N ARG A 338 -19.13 -12.39 3.20
CA ARG A 338 -18.73 -11.40 4.20
C ARG A 338 -17.21 -11.29 4.20
N SER A 339 -16.70 -10.08 4.38
CA SER A 339 -15.27 -9.79 4.58
C SER A 339 -15.07 -8.85 5.75
N GLY A 340 -13.97 -9.01 6.47
CA GLY A 340 -13.54 -8.13 7.54
C GLY A 340 -12.51 -7.10 7.05
N ASN A 341 -12.46 -5.98 7.73
CA ASN A 341 -11.46 -4.93 7.53
C ASN A 341 -10.97 -4.39 8.87
N LEU A 342 -9.66 -4.20 8.99
CA LEU A 342 -8.99 -3.58 10.14
C LEU A 342 -8.19 -2.33 9.74
N GLY A 343 -8.27 -1.89 8.50
CA GLY A 343 -7.42 -0.83 7.94
C GLY A 343 -7.55 0.54 8.62
N GLY A 344 -8.56 0.74 9.46
CA GLY A 344 -8.72 1.95 10.28
C GLY A 344 -8.21 1.82 11.72
N ILE A 345 -7.70 0.65 12.12
CA ILE A 345 -7.19 0.39 13.48
C ILE A 345 -5.66 0.34 13.43
N SER A 346 -5.02 1.12 14.29
CA SER A 346 -3.58 1.06 14.50
C SER A 346 -3.24 0.09 15.63
N ALA A 347 -1.97 -0.32 15.71
CA ALA A 347 -1.48 -1.05 16.86
C ALA A 347 -1.81 -0.29 18.16
N TYR A 348 -2.19 -1.04 19.19
CA TYR A 348 -2.46 -0.51 20.53
C TYR A 348 -3.64 0.46 20.67
N THR A 349 -4.51 0.60 19.66
CA THR A 349 -5.69 1.50 19.72
C THR A 349 -6.69 1.08 20.80
N THR A 350 -6.69 -0.20 21.18
CA THR A 350 -7.52 -0.73 22.28
C THR A 350 -6.94 -0.42 23.67
N MET A 351 -5.72 0.12 23.73
CA MET A 351 -4.99 0.38 24.97
C MET A 351 -4.87 1.89 25.24
N ASN A 352 -4.72 2.24 26.52
CA ASN A 352 -4.33 3.60 26.90
C ASN A 352 -2.88 3.86 26.53
N THR A 353 -2.67 4.74 25.58
CA THR A 353 -1.32 5.14 25.18
C THR A 353 -0.97 6.53 25.69
N VAL A 354 0.23 6.67 26.21
CA VAL A 354 0.79 7.95 26.67
C VAL A 354 2.03 8.29 25.86
N ARG A 355 2.21 9.56 25.61
CA ARG A 355 3.40 10.10 24.94
C ARG A 355 3.85 11.36 25.67
N GLN A 356 5.10 11.74 25.46
CA GLN A 356 5.55 13.05 25.91
C GLN A 356 4.70 14.15 25.24
N ASN A 357 4.15 15.06 26.04
CA ASN A 357 3.25 16.13 25.59
C ASN A 357 3.69 17.53 25.97
N GLY A 358 4.86 17.69 26.58
CA GLY A 358 5.41 18.99 26.94
C GLY A 358 6.70 18.91 27.77
N ILE A 359 7.21 20.06 28.12
CA ILE A 359 8.30 20.24 29.08
C ILE A 359 7.84 21.26 30.10
N VAL A 360 7.94 20.93 31.37
CA VAL A 360 7.72 21.85 32.50
C VAL A 360 9.03 22.05 33.27
N SER A 361 9.17 23.19 33.90
CA SER A 361 10.31 23.44 34.80
C SER A 361 9.97 22.95 36.20
N VAL A 362 10.68 21.94 36.69
CA VAL A 362 10.58 21.46 38.06
C VAL A 362 11.91 21.74 38.74
N ASN A 363 11.91 22.55 39.80
CA ASN A 363 13.13 22.98 40.50
C ASN A 363 14.21 23.52 39.54
N SER A 364 13.81 24.36 38.60
CA SER A 364 14.67 24.95 37.55
C SER A 364 15.28 23.94 36.57
N SER A 365 14.85 22.68 36.59
CA SER A 365 15.26 21.66 35.63
C SER A 365 14.12 21.36 34.64
N PRO A 366 14.38 21.32 33.33
CA PRO A 366 13.38 20.92 32.34
C PRO A 366 13.02 19.44 32.54
N THR A 367 11.75 19.18 32.77
CA THR A 367 11.19 17.84 33.00
C THR A 367 10.15 17.53 31.94
N VAL A 368 10.28 16.40 31.30
CA VAL A 368 9.34 15.93 30.27
C VAL A 368 8.03 15.52 30.95
N THR A 369 6.91 16.02 30.44
CA THR A 369 5.58 15.60 30.86
C THR A 369 5.03 14.53 29.91
N MET A 370 4.28 13.59 30.49
CA MET A 370 3.59 12.53 29.77
C MET A 370 2.09 12.80 29.80
N GLY A 371 1.42 12.60 28.69
CA GLY A 371 -0.02 12.77 28.58
C GLY A 371 -0.63 11.72 27.65
N MET A 372 -1.91 11.47 27.82
CA MET A 372 -2.65 10.63 26.89
C MET A 372 -2.73 11.29 25.51
N ILE A 373 -2.55 10.51 24.47
CA ILE A 373 -2.59 10.95 23.07
C ILE A 373 -3.81 10.43 22.32
N SER A 374 -4.54 9.48 22.92
CA SER A 374 -5.76 8.89 22.37
C SER A 374 -6.63 8.36 23.51
N ASN A 375 -7.91 8.28 23.27
CA ASN A 375 -8.78 7.47 24.10
C ASN A 375 -8.68 6.01 23.63
N ASN A 376 -8.58 5.09 24.59
CA ASN A 376 -8.69 3.66 24.29
C ASN A 376 -10.13 3.26 24.02
N ASN A 377 -10.30 2.26 23.17
CA ASN A 377 -11.59 1.61 22.98
C ASN A 377 -11.40 0.08 23.03
N PRO A 378 -11.66 -0.57 24.18
CA PRO A 378 -11.53 -2.02 24.30
C PRO A 378 -12.60 -2.79 23.50
N ASP A 379 -13.68 -2.13 23.07
CA ASP A 379 -14.78 -2.73 22.31
C ASP A 379 -14.55 -2.67 20.78
N LEU A 380 -13.36 -2.25 20.35
CA LEU A 380 -13.03 -2.22 18.93
C LEU A 380 -13.11 -3.61 18.32
N LYS A 381 -13.81 -3.70 17.19
CA LYS A 381 -14.05 -4.92 16.44
C LYS A 381 -13.83 -4.75 14.94
N TRP A 382 -13.93 -5.84 14.21
CA TRP A 382 -13.84 -5.88 12.76
C TRP A 382 -14.95 -5.05 12.12
N GLU A 383 -14.59 -4.12 11.23
CA GLU A 383 -15.54 -3.59 10.25
C GLU A 383 -15.91 -4.72 9.30
N THR A 384 -17.20 -4.91 9.04
CA THR A 384 -17.69 -6.03 8.25
C THR A 384 -18.41 -5.55 7.00
N ARG A 385 -18.04 -6.10 5.85
CA ARG A 385 -18.72 -5.87 4.58
C ARG A 385 -19.38 -7.14 4.09
N ALA A 386 -20.70 -7.12 3.95
CA ALA A 386 -21.50 -8.16 3.31
C ALA A 386 -21.82 -7.76 1.88
N THR A 387 -21.50 -8.62 0.90
CA THR A 387 -21.74 -8.37 -0.52
C THR A 387 -22.56 -9.51 -1.12
N TRP A 388 -23.61 -9.17 -1.83
CA TRP A 388 -24.33 -10.06 -2.72
C TRP A 388 -24.11 -9.61 -4.17
N ASN A 389 -23.92 -10.56 -5.08
CA ASN A 389 -23.79 -10.32 -6.49
C ASN A 389 -24.64 -11.28 -7.33
N LEU A 390 -25.06 -10.82 -8.50
CA LEU A 390 -25.74 -11.58 -9.53
C LEU A 390 -25.12 -11.23 -10.87
N GLY A 391 -24.64 -12.24 -11.59
CA GLY A 391 -23.98 -12.06 -12.89
C GLY A 391 -24.52 -12.97 -13.97
N ALA A 392 -24.42 -12.53 -15.21
CA ALA A 392 -24.72 -13.29 -16.41
C ALA A 392 -23.62 -13.07 -17.46
N ASP A 393 -23.16 -14.15 -18.07
CA ASP A 393 -22.17 -14.15 -19.13
C ASP A 393 -22.80 -14.76 -20.39
N LEU A 394 -22.80 -14.03 -21.52
CA LEU A 394 -23.34 -14.44 -22.80
C LEU A 394 -22.26 -14.37 -23.88
N GLY A 395 -22.01 -15.48 -24.56
CA GLY A 395 -21.14 -15.55 -25.72
C GLY A 395 -21.93 -15.96 -26.96
N LEU A 396 -21.78 -15.22 -28.04
CA LEU A 396 -22.45 -15.46 -29.32
C LEU A 396 -21.42 -15.62 -30.44
N TRP A 397 -21.81 -16.42 -31.46
CA TRP A 397 -21.08 -16.60 -32.73
C TRP A 397 -19.61 -16.99 -32.52
N ASN A 398 -19.38 -18.11 -31.82
CA ASN A 398 -18.06 -18.59 -31.43
C ASN A 398 -17.27 -17.55 -30.61
N ASN A 399 -17.95 -16.90 -29.65
CA ASN A 399 -17.42 -15.84 -28.79
C ASN A 399 -16.92 -14.59 -29.55
N ARG A 400 -17.40 -14.37 -30.79
CA ARG A 400 -17.18 -13.09 -31.48
C ARG A 400 -17.83 -11.91 -30.74
N LEU A 401 -18.94 -12.17 -30.08
CA LEU A 401 -19.56 -11.24 -29.14
C LEU A 401 -19.61 -11.89 -27.76
N VAL A 402 -18.98 -11.26 -26.79
CA VAL A 402 -19.06 -11.63 -25.38
C VAL A 402 -19.61 -10.45 -24.59
N LEU A 403 -20.69 -10.70 -23.87
CA LEU A 403 -21.32 -9.77 -22.94
C LEU A 403 -21.25 -10.33 -21.54
N THR A 404 -20.81 -9.53 -20.59
CA THR A 404 -20.86 -9.81 -19.17
C THR A 404 -21.67 -8.72 -18.49
N ALA A 405 -22.58 -9.10 -17.61
CA ALA A 405 -23.34 -8.14 -16.79
C ALA A 405 -23.33 -8.61 -15.34
N GLU A 406 -22.99 -7.73 -14.44
CA GLU A 406 -22.97 -8.04 -13.01
C GLU A 406 -23.61 -6.90 -12.21
N TYR A 407 -24.57 -7.24 -11.39
CA TYR A 407 -25.13 -6.35 -10.38
C TYR A 407 -24.63 -6.79 -9.01
N TYR A 408 -24.19 -5.83 -8.19
CA TYR A 408 -23.81 -6.09 -6.82
C TYR A 408 -24.47 -5.11 -5.84
N TYR A 409 -24.69 -5.60 -4.63
CA TYR A 409 -25.09 -4.82 -3.47
C TYR A 409 -24.23 -5.19 -2.29
N SER A 410 -23.54 -4.20 -1.71
CA SER A 410 -22.69 -4.34 -0.53
C SER A 410 -23.23 -3.48 0.60
N LYS A 411 -23.20 -4.02 1.82
CA LYS A 411 -23.46 -3.26 3.04
C LYS A 411 -22.27 -3.41 3.98
N THR A 412 -21.65 -2.29 4.35
CA THR A 412 -20.61 -2.23 5.38
C THR A 412 -21.29 -1.81 6.69
N THR A 413 -21.01 -2.56 7.74
CA THR A 413 -21.48 -2.30 9.11
C THR A 413 -20.27 -2.23 10.03
N ASP A 414 -20.47 -1.69 11.22
CA ASP A 414 -19.42 -1.52 12.22
C ASP A 414 -18.25 -0.71 11.65
N MET A 415 -18.56 0.32 10.82
CA MET A 415 -17.55 1.18 10.23
C MET A 415 -16.78 1.92 11.31
N LEU A 416 -15.47 1.94 11.14
CA LEU A 416 -14.56 2.66 12.02
C LEU A 416 -14.60 4.16 11.71
N TYR A 417 -14.87 4.95 12.71
CA TYR A 417 -14.87 6.40 12.62
C TYR A 417 -14.36 7.04 13.91
N ALA A 418 -13.60 8.14 13.80
CA ALA A 418 -13.12 8.90 14.93
C ALA A 418 -14.15 9.95 15.32
N TYR A 419 -14.87 9.72 16.39
CA TYR A 419 -15.92 10.59 16.92
C TYR A 419 -15.34 11.68 17.82
N ASP A 420 -15.92 12.88 17.76
CA ASP A 420 -15.67 13.93 18.74
C ASP A 420 -16.35 13.56 20.06
N VAL A 421 -15.60 13.62 21.15
CA VAL A 421 -16.07 13.29 22.49
C VAL A 421 -15.73 14.41 23.48
N PRO A 422 -16.56 14.64 24.52
CA PRO A 422 -16.32 15.68 25.50
C PRO A 422 -15.09 15.39 26.35
N VAL A 423 -14.32 16.41 26.64
CA VAL A 423 -13.18 16.38 27.60
C VAL A 423 -13.51 17.34 28.75
N PRO A 424 -13.79 16.84 29.97
CA PRO A 424 -13.97 15.46 30.43
C PRO A 424 -15.35 14.86 30.00
N PRO A 425 -15.64 13.56 30.16
CA PRO A 425 -14.86 12.57 30.92
C PRO A 425 -13.73 11.91 30.14
N PHE A 426 -13.69 12.04 28.81
CA PHE A 426 -12.59 11.52 28.02
C PHE A 426 -11.31 12.31 28.24
N ALA A 427 -10.17 11.67 28.08
CA ALA A 427 -8.87 12.31 28.23
C ALA A 427 -8.40 13.03 26.95
N TYR A 428 -9.00 12.69 25.81
CA TYR A 428 -8.70 13.24 24.48
C TYR A 428 -10.01 13.49 23.72
N ASP A 429 -10.03 14.42 22.80
CA ASP A 429 -11.24 14.88 22.10
C ASP A 429 -11.75 13.95 20.97
N LYS A 430 -11.02 12.88 20.68
CA LYS A 430 -11.38 11.88 19.66
C LYS A 430 -11.45 10.48 20.25
N LEU A 431 -12.46 9.72 19.83
CA LEU A 431 -12.61 8.30 20.13
C LEU A 431 -12.87 7.51 18.85
N LEU A 432 -12.05 6.51 18.55
CA LEU A 432 -12.31 5.58 17.45
C LEU A 432 -13.33 4.54 17.88
N ALA A 433 -14.44 4.40 17.15
CA ALA A 433 -15.51 3.46 17.47
C ALA A 433 -16.15 2.85 16.21
N ASN A 434 -16.73 1.64 16.35
CA ASN A 434 -17.41 0.90 15.29
C ASN A 434 -18.92 1.20 15.28
N ILE A 435 -19.33 2.36 14.78
CA ILE A 435 -20.75 2.77 14.86
C ILE A 435 -21.36 2.98 13.47
N GLY A 436 -20.55 3.31 12.46
CA GLY A 436 -21.03 3.68 11.14
C GLY A 436 -21.58 2.53 10.30
N SER A 437 -22.39 2.86 9.30
CA SER A 437 -22.77 1.92 8.24
C SER A 437 -22.97 2.63 6.90
N MET A 438 -22.62 1.93 5.81
CA MET A 438 -22.82 2.41 4.44
C MET A 438 -23.26 1.29 3.51
N SER A 439 -23.86 1.67 2.40
CA SER A 439 -24.15 0.74 1.30
C SER A 439 -23.50 1.19 0.01
N ASN A 440 -23.09 0.23 -0.81
CA ASN A 440 -22.60 0.43 -2.15
C ASN A 440 -23.33 -0.56 -3.07
N GLN A 441 -23.83 -0.08 -4.21
CA GLN A 441 -24.43 -0.93 -5.22
C GLN A 441 -23.97 -0.47 -6.59
N GLY A 442 -23.89 -1.41 -7.53
CA GLY A 442 -23.49 -1.06 -8.89
C GLY A 442 -23.89 -2.11 -9.92
N LEU A 443 -23.83 -1.66 -11.17
CA LEU A 443 -24.01 -2.47 -12.36
C LEU A 443 -22.74 -2.33 -13.21
N GLU A 444 -22.15 -3.46 -13.55
CA GLU A 444 -20.98 -3.53 -14.41
C GLU A 444 -21.32 -4.30 -15.68
N ILE A 445 -21.01 -3.75 -16.84
CA ILE A 445 -21.24 -4.37 -18.15
C ILE A 445 -19.93 -4.40 -18.90
N GLY A 446 -19.49 -5.59 -19.23
CA GLY A 446 -18.37 -5.85 -20.12
C GLY A 446 -18.88 -6.24 -21.52
N PHE A 447 -18.27 -5.68 -22.53
CA PHE A 447 -18.57 -5.94 -23.93
C PHE A 447 -17.27 -6.20 -24.69
N SER A 448 -17.19 -7.32 -25.37
CA SER A 448 -16.10 -7.66 -26.28
C SER A 448 -16.67 -8.13 -27.59
N PHE A 449 -16.32 -7.47 -28.69
CA PHE A 449 -16.84 -7.77 -30.02
C PHE A 449 -15.73 -7.82 -31.07
N THR A 450 -15.65 -8.93 -31.78
CA THR A 450 -14.72 -9.18 -32.89
C THR A 450 -15.51 -9.22 -34.22
N PRO A 451 -15.90 -8.05 -34.79
CA PRO A 451 -16.69 -8.02 -36.03
C PRO A 451 -15.92 -8.57 -37.22
N ILE A 452 -14.64 -8.42 -37.25
CA ILE A 452 -13.79 -8.89 -38.35
C ILE A 452 -12.72 -9.82 -37.79
N GLN A 453 -12.71 -11.05 -38.29
CA GLN A 453 -11.68 -12.05 -37.98
C GLN A 453 -11.35 -12.80 -39.28
N LYS A 454 -10.30 -12.33 -39.96
CA LYS A 454 -9.75 -12.90 -41.19
C LYS A 454 -8.27 -13.19 -40.99
N LYS A 455 -7.68 -13.93 -41.92
CA LYS A 455 -6.26 -14.29 -41.88
C LYS A 455 -5.32 -13.10 -41.72
N ASP A 456 -5.63 -11.99 -42.43
CA ASP A 456 -4.75 -10.82 -42.52
C ASP A 456 -5.34 -9.58 -41.83
N MET A 457 -6.53 -9.70 -41.21
CA MET A 457 -7.20 -8.58 -40.55
C MET A 457 -8.07 -9.05 -39.37
N GLU A 458 -7.87 -8.43 -38.22
CA GLU A 458 -8.68 -8.65 -37.03
C GLU A 458 -9.07 -7.29 -36.41
N LEU A 459 -10.32 -7.15 -36.05
CA LEU A 459 -10.81 -5.97 -35.34
C LEU A 459 -11.46 -6.42 -34.02
N ASN A 460 -10.91 -5.98 -32.92
CA ASN A 460 -11.42 -6.24 -31.58
C ASN A 460 -11.88 -4.93 -30.93
N ILE A 461 -13.12 -4.88 -30.48
CA ILE A 461 -13.72 -3.76 -29.77
C ILE A 461 -14.04 -4.23 -28.36
N ASN A 462 -13.40 -3.60 -27.37
CA ASN A 462 -13.63 -3.89 -25.95
C ASN A 462 -14.14 -2.63 -25.26
N MET A 463 -15.21 -2.77 -24.48
CA MET A 463 -15.81 -1.68 -23.73
C MET A 463 -16.22 -2.18 -22.34
N ASN A 464 -15.95 -1.39 -21.32
CA ASN A 464 -16.46 -1.61 -19.98
C ASN A 464 -17.26 -0.39 -19.54
N LEU A 465 -18.45 -0.63 -19.01
CA LEU A 465 -19.32 0.37 -18.41
C LEU A 465 -19.59 -0.02 -16.98
N SER A 466 -19.33 0.89 -16.05
CA SER A 466 -19.66 0.71 -14.64
C SER A 466 -20.50 1.88 -14.15
N TRP A 467 -21.56 1.56 -13.42
CA TRP A 467 -22.35 2.51 -12.67
C TRP A 467 -22.37 2.08 -11.22
N GLN A 468 -22.10 3.03 -10.31
CA GLN A 468 -22.09 2.75 -8.87
C GLN A 468 -22.81 3.86 -8.10
N LYS A 469 -23.37 3.47 -6.96
CA LYS A 469 -24.02 4.39 -6.01
C LYS A 469 -23.62 4.02 -4.60
N ASN A 470 -22.94 4.95 -3.93
CA ASN A 470 -22.62 4.87 -2.51
C ASN A 470 -23.70 5.63 -1.71
N LYS A 471 -24.05 5.11 -0.55
CA LYS A 471 -24.96 5.76 0.38
C LYS A 471 -24.48 5.50 1.81
N LEU A 472 -24.19 6.58 2.52
CA LEU A 472 -23.99 6.54 3.96
C LEU A 472 -25.37 6.29 4.61
N LEU A 473 -25.46 5.24 5.42
CA LEU A 473 -26.72 4.84 6.08
C LEU A 473 -26.82 5.43 7.49
N SER A 474 -25.73 5.38 8.26
CA SER A 474 -25.63 5.96 9.59
C SER A 474 -24.18 6.26 9.96
N LEU A 475 -23.97 7.35 10.69
CA LEU A 475 -22.76 7.64 11.48
C LEU A 475 -23.16 7.97 12.94
N SER A 476 -24.30 7.51 13.39
CA SER A 476 -24.77 7.71 14.77
C SER A 476 -25.09 6.37 15.41
N GLY A 477 -24.92 6.28 16.71
CA GLY A 477 -25.19 5.11 17.54
C GLY A 477 -24.82 5.38 18.99
N GLU A 478 -24.87 4.35 19.80
CA GLU A 478 -24.58 4.43 21.24
C GLU A 478 -23.23 3.76 21.55
N TYR A 479 -22.42 4.41 22.38
CA TYR A 479 -21.21 3.84 22.95
C TYR A 479 -21.12 4.23 24.43
N ALA A 480 -20.93 3.24 25.29
CA ALA A 480 -20.81 3.43 26.75
C ALA A 480 -21.92 4.30 27.36
N GLY A 481 -23.20 4.14 26.90
CA GLY A 481 -24.34 4.91 27.34
C GLY A 481 -24.45 6.33 26.79
N MET A 482 -23.54 6.73 25.89
CA MET A 482 -23.58 8.03 25.23
C MET A 482 -24.03 7.91 23.78
N GLN A 483 -24.89 8.82 23.34
CA GLN A 483 -25.21 8.96 21.91
C GLN A 483 -24.04 9.59 21.17
N MET A 484 -23.47 8.83 20.24
CA MET A 484 -22.41 9.27 19.35
C MET A 484 -23.02 9.71 18.03
N SER A 485 -22.70 10.90 17.57
CA SER A 485 -23.05 11.36 16.24
C SER A 485 -21.87 12.12 15.64
N ALA A 486 -21.56 11.90 14.38
CA ALA A 486 -20.68 12.82 13.68
C ALA A 486 -21.48 14.11 13.44
N ALA A 487 -21.25 15.12 14.26
CA ALA A 487 -21.69 16.47 13.96
C ALA A 487 -21.00 16.88 12.65
N ASP A 488 -21.75 17.30 11.64
CA ASP A 488 -21.26 17.80 10.34
C ASP A 488 -20.80 16.79 9.27
N VAL A 489 -21.60 15.77 8.99
CA VAL A 489 -21.50 15.04 7.70
C VAL A 489 -21.89 15.92 6.51
N THR A 490 -22.48 17.09 6.73
CA THR A 490 -22.83 18.08 5.69
C THR A 490 -21.62 18.72 5.00
N ALA A 491 -20.44 18.68 5.59
CA ALA A 491 -19.21 19.21 4.98
C ALA A 491 -18.47 18.22 4.04
N MET A 492 -18.83 16.93 4.08
CA MET A 492 -18.34 15.92 3.14
C MET A 492 -19.35 15.55 2.03
N GLY A 493 -20.31 16.42 1.82
CA GLY A 493 -21.22 16.31 0.70
C GLY A 493 -20.50 16.59 -0.60
N ALA A 494 -20.66 15.68 -1.54
CA ALA A 494 -20.23 15.78 -2.93
C ALA A 494 -18.74 15.59 -3.21
N LEU A 495 -18.34 14.35 -3.28
CA LEU A 495 -17.38 13.85 -4.25
C LEU A 495 -18.04 12.79 -5.13
#